data_7526e4c2fa3561d3f9ce5235f505d023
#
_entry.id   7526e4c2fa3561d3f9ce5235f505d023
#
_cell.length_a   1.000
_cell.length_b   1.000
_cell.length_c   1.000
_cell.angle_alpha   90.00
_cell.angle_beta   90.00
_cell.angle_gamma   90.00
#
_symmetry.space_group_name_H-M   'P 1'
#
loop_
_entity.id
_entity.type
_entity.pdbx_description
1 polymer ?
#
loop_
_entity_poly.entity_id
_entity_poly.type
_entity_poly.pdbx_seq_one_letter_code
_entity_poly.pdbx_strand_id
1 'polypeptide(L)'
;MRKPVIAAAVTLACAFSLLNLPTAAATPVGTVESAGALAPAATLPGAAQSSRILYSSTTANDAPTTASAAVYFPPGAPPAGGWPVIAWAHGTVGIGDDCAYSVAGPSAVERDWAYLGTWLSQGYAIVAADYAGLGTPGEHPYLNGVVEAHNVVDAVKAATGHYSSLSKKWAVVGQSQGAGAAIFTARYATEFGGPELDYRGAVGTGTPAYIEDILLPLGPHVPPVKLSPHTTAYVLYILNGLRTTFPELDIESYLTDAGRAWLSTARTECLLPLGDELGANRVIVGDLFSKPLAQIPDLHGLLSRYLGLPESGYDKPIFLGQGLRDTDVITPETLRFAAVLQANGQPVQLHTYPEDHSGTVNASLPDSLPFVARLFG
;
A
#
# COMPACT_ATOMS: atom_id res chain seq x y z
N MET A 1 44.84 71.69 -39.18
CA MET A 1 44.34 70.48 -39.86
C MET A 1 44.46 69.28 -38.95
N ARG A 2 43.36 68.86 -38.34
CA ARG A 2 43.32 67.67 -37.44
C ARG A 2 42.51 66.56 -38.18
N LYS A 3 43.16 65.42 -38.37
CA LYS A 3 42.53 64.22 -38.99
C LYS A 3 41.73 63.49 -37.98
N PRO A 4 40.52 62.93 -38.31
CA PRO A 4 39.74 62.14 -37.40
C PRO A 4 40.27 60.67 -37.42
N VAL A 5 40.38 60.09 -36.22
CA VAL A 5 40.62 58.65 -35.97
C VAL A 5 39.32 57.93 -35.97
N ILE A 6 39.12 57.00 -36.88
CA ILE A 6 37.95 56.11 -36.90
C ILE A 6 38.28 54.88 -36.05
N ALA A 7 37.57 54.71 -34.93
CA ALA A 7 37.62 53.52 -34.11
C ALA A 7 36.65 52.47 -34.68
N ALA A 8 37.16 51.37 -35.15
CA ALA A 8 36.33 50.21 -35.55
C ALA A 8 36.00 49.38 -34.30
N ALA A 9 34.69 49.30 -33.95
CA ALA A 9 34.19 48.39 -32.92
C ALA A 9 34.00 47.00 -33.52
N VAL A 10 34.77 46.02 -33.07
CA VAL A 10 34.58 44.62 -33.40
C VAL A 10 33.60 44.04 -32.41
N THR A 11 32.40 43.73 -32.85
CA THR A 11 31.36 43.03 -32.08
C THR A 11 31.59 41.52 -32.17
N LEU A 12 32.07 40.93 -31.09
CA LEU A 12 32.24 39.46 -30.97
C LEU A 12 30.86 38.86 -30.64
N ALA A 13 30.19 38.24 -31.59
CA ALA A 13 28.95 37.50 -31.38
C ALA A 13 29.30 36.11 -30.84
N CYS A 14 29.12 35.89 -29.50
CA CYS A 14 29.16 34.58 -28.91
C CYS A 14 27.90 33.82 -29.27
N ALA A 15 27.97 32.87 -30.22
CA ALA A 15 26.91 31.91 -30.48
C ALA A 15 26.88 30.88 -29.33
N PHE A 16 25.95 31.01 -28.40
CA PHE A 16 25.63 29.96 -27.45
C PHE A 16 24.90 28.84 -28.20
N SER A 17 25.60 27.76 -28.56
CA SER A 17 24.98 26.50 -28.94
C SER A 17 24.34 25.87 -27.72
N LEU A 18 23.01 25.94 -27.60
CA LEU A 18 22.25 25.16 -26.67
C LEU A 18 22.42 23.69 -27.08
N LEU A 19 23.29 22.97 -26.39
CA LEU A 19 23.33 21.52 -26.43
C LEU A 19 21.99 20.99 -25.85
N ASN A 20 21.08 20.58 -26.73
CA ASN A 20 19.95 19.76 -26.35
C ASN A 20 20.52 18.41 -25.87
N LEU A 21 20.73 18.28 -24.56
CA LEU A 21 20.95 16.97 -23.95
C LEU A 21 19.66 16.17 -24.14
N PRO A 22 19.72 14.95 -24.67
CA PRO A 22 18.54 14.11 -24.73
C PRO A 22 18.03 13.92 -23.30
N THR A 23 16.81 14.34 -23.02
CA THR A 23 16.09 13.95 -21.79
C THR A 23 16.03 12.43 -21.82
N ALA A 24 16.66 11.78 -20.83
CA ALA A 24 16.50 10.35 -20.65
C ALA A 24 14.98 10.06 -20.57
N ALA A 25 14.50 9.19 -21.43
CA ALA A 25 13.10 8.77 -21.36
C ALA A 25 12.88 8.16 -19.97
N ALA A 26 11.81 8.58 -19.30
CA ALA A 26 11.46 8.01 -18.00
C ALA A 26 11.25 6.50 -18.16
N THR A 27 11.79 5.71 -17.24
CA THR A 27 11.56 4.26 -17.22
C THR A 27 10.06 3.99 -17.14
N PRO A 28 9.49 3.16 -18.02
CA PRO A 28 8.06 2.85 -17.95
C PRO A 28 7.73 2.21 -16.60
N VAL A 29 6.61 2.59 -15.99
CA VAL A 29 6.14 2.01 -14.73
C VAL A 29 5.97 0.49 -14.84
N GLY A 30 6.23 -0.23 -13.74
CA GLY A 30 6.21 -1.69 -13.75
C GLY A 30 7.41 -2.32 -14.46
N THR A 31 8.56 -1.65 -14.49
CA THR A 31 9.82 -2.20 -15.00
C THR A 31 10.76 -2.53 -13.84
N VAL A 32 11.36 -3.72 -13.85
CA VAL A 32 12.38 -4.09 -12.85
C VAL A 32 13.65 -3.27 -13.08
N GLU A 33 14.06 -2.54 -12.07
CA GLU A 33 15.31 -1.77 -12.04
C GLU A 33 16.47 -2.61 -11.52
N SER A 34 16.21 -3.46 -10.53
CA SER A 34 17.17 -4.44 -10.03
C SER A 34 16.45 -5.64 -9.39
N ALA A 35 17.13 -6.80 -9.38
CA ALA A 35 16.68 -7.99 -8.71
C ALA A 35 17.85 -8.61 -7.93
N GLY A 36 17.57 -9.13 -6.73
CA GLY A 36 18.58 -9.71 -5.85
C GLY A 36 18.02 -10.69 -4.86
N ALA A 37 18.88 -11.20 -3.97
CA ALA A 37 18.47 -12.11 -2.91
C ALA A 37 17.55 -11.38 -1.92
N LEU A 38 16.54 -12.09 -1.44
CA LEU A 38 15.67 -11.62 -0.37
C LEU A 38 16.38 -11.78 0.98
N ALA A 39 16.11 -10.86 1.91
CA ALA A 39 16.60 -10.98 3.29
C ALA A 39 16.08 -12.27 3.94
N PRO A 40 16.87 -12.95 4.80
CA PRO A 40 16.45 -14.19 5.46
C PRO A 40 15.12 -14.04 6.22
N ALA A 41 14.90 -12.91 6.92
CA ALA A 41 13.68 -12.63 7.66
C ALA A 41 12.43 -12.52 6.77
N ALA A 42 12.61 -12.14 5.50
CA ALA A 42 11.54 -12.00 4.53
C ALA A 42 11.34 -13.26 3.66
N THR A 43 12.11 -14.32 3.89
CA THR A 43 12.02 -15.55 3.09
C THR A 43 10.84 -16.42 3.52
N LEU A 44 9.90 -16.65 2.61
CA LEU A 44 8.73 -17.52 2.85
C LEU A 44 9.17 -18.98 2.95
N PRO A 45 8.89 -19.69 4.06
CA PRO A 45 9.16 -21.11 4.18
C PRO A 45 8.43 -21.93 3.09
N GLY A 46 9.13 -22.86 2.45
CA GLY A 46 8.59 -23.71 1.38
C GLY A 46 8.67 -23.10 -0.02
N ALA A 47 9.08 -21.85 -0.18
CA ALA A 47 9.38 -21.30 -1.49
C ALA A 47 10.65 -21.97 -2.07
N ALA A 48 10.57 -22.40 -3.33
CA ALA A 48 11.73 -22.97 -4.03
C ALA A 48 12.76 -21.92 -4.40
N GLN A 49 12.31 -20.70 -4.65
CA GLN A 49 13.12 -19.51 -4.93
C GLN A 49 12.42 -18.29 -4.35
N SER A 50 13.20 -17.35 -3.84
CA SER A 50 12.74 -16.04 -3.39
C SER A 50 13.66 -14.95 -3.93
N SER A 51 13.11 -13.81 -4.27
CA SER A 51 13.86 -12.69 -4.81
C SER A 51 13.26 -11.36 -4.33
N ARG A 52 14.09 -10.36 -4.09
CA ARG A 52 13.67 -8.97 -3.95
C ARG A 52 13.83 -8.27 -5.29
N ILE A 53 12.82 -7.56 -5.75
CA ILE A 53 12.90 -6.68 -6.91
C ILE A 53 12.72 -5.23 -6.48
N LEU A 54 13.46 -4.33 -7.13
CA LEU A 54 13.15 -2.89 -7.17
C LEU A 54 12.54 -2.62 -8.53
N TYR A 55 11.46 -1.84 -8.56
CA TYR A 55 10.72 -1.56 -9.79
C TYR A 55 10.22 -0.12 -9.83
N SER A 56 10.09 0.41 -11.05
CA SER A 56 9.52 1.73 -11.29
C SER A 56 8.01 1.73 -11.03
N SER A 57 7.54 2.73 -10.28
CA SER A 57 6.13 2.93 -9.93
C SER A 57 5.83 4.41 -9.76
N THR A 58 4.67 4.73 -9.17
CA THR A 58 4.26 6.09 -8.82
C THR A 58 3.97 6.20 -7.33
N THR A 59 4.14 7.39 -6.78
CA THR A 59 3.73 7.77 -5.43
C THR A 59 2.64 8.85 -5.50
N ALA A 60 2.38 9.55 -4.40
CA ALA A 60 1.37 10.61 -4.35
C ALA A 60 1.56 11.63 -5.48
N ASN A 61 0.44 12.12 -6.04
CA ASN A 61 0.40 13.07 -7.15
C ASN A 61 1.05 12.54 -8.45
N ASP A 62 0.98 11.22 -8.69
CA ASP A 62 1.55 10.53 -9.86
C ASP A 62 3.06 10.77 -10.04
N ALA A 63 3.77 11.15 -8.98
CA ALA A 63 5.20 11.37 -9.05
C ALA A 63 5.94 10.04 -9.25
N PRO A 64 6.89 9.96 -10.19
CA PRO A 64 7.70 8.77 -10.39
C PRO A 64 8.48 8.39 -9.14
N THR A 65 8.50 7.09 -8.82
CA THR A 65 9.26 6.54 -7.69
C THR A 65 9.75 5.14 -7.99
N THR A 66 10.67 4.65 -7.17
CA THR A 66 11.03 3.23 -7.08
C THR A 66 10.27 2.62 -5.91
N ALA A 67 9.67 1.47 -6.12
CA ALA A 67 9.10 0.62 -5.07
C ALA A 67 9.81 -0.74 -5.04
N SER A 68 9.57 -1.54 -4.01
CA SER A 68 10.13 -2.88 -3.90
C SER A 68 9.06 -3.95 -3.68
N ALA A 69 9.41 -5.20 -3.97
CA ALA A 69 8.56 -6.35 -3.72
C ALA A 69 9.40 -7.60 -3.44
N ALA A 70 8.84 -8.50 -2.63
CA ALA A 70 9.29 -9.87 -2.55
C ALA A 70 8.56 -10.74 -3.57
N VAL A 71 9.28 -11.63 -4.25
CA VAL A 71 8.72 -12.60 -5.20
C VAL A 71 9.06 -14.00 -4.74
N TYR A 72 8.04 -14.85 -4.59
CA TYR A 72 8.19 -16.22 -4.13
C TYR A 72 7.66 -17.20 -5.18
N PHE A 73 8.44 -18.23 -5.45
CA PHE A 73 8.12 -19.23 -6.46
C PHE A 73 7.78 -20.58 -5.81
N PRO A 74 6.70 -21.25 -6.27
CA PRO A 74 6.36 -22.58 -5.80
C PRO A 74 7.44 -23.60 -6.12
N PRO A 75 7.51 -24.74 -5.40
CA PRO A 75 8.37 -25.85 -5.79
C PRO A 75 7.88 -26.52 -7.08
N GLY A 76 8.82 -27.12 -7.82
CA GLY A 76 8.55 -27.84 -9.06
C GLY A 76 8.74 -27.02 -10.32
N ALA A 77 8.19 -27.50 -11.43
CA ALA A 77 8.23 -26.81 -12.71
C ALA A 77 6.96 -25.98 -12.91
N PRO A 78 7.06 -24.78 -13.53
CA PRO A 78 5.88 -23.99 -13.84
C PRO A 78 4.97 -24.75 -14.82
N PRO A 79 3.64 -24.61 -14.66
CA PRO A 79 2.69 -25.14 -15.64
C PRO A 79 2.84 -24.44 -16.99
N ALA A 80 2.20 -24.99 -18.04
CA ALA A 80 2.14 -24.32 -19.33
C ALA A 80 1.50 -22.94 -19.17
N GLY A 81 2.20 -21.88 -19.61
CA GLY A 81 1.79 -20.49 -19.44
C GLY A 81 2.28 -19.81 -18.17
N GLY A 82 3.12 -20.50 -17.36
CA GLY A 82 3.73 -19.97 -16.14
C GLY A 82 2.86 -20.13 -14.88
N TRP A 83 3.47 -19.87 -13.71
CA TRP A 83 2.77 -19.88 -12.43
C TRP A 83 1.74 -18.75 -12.38
N PRO A 84 0.45 -19.04 -12.08
CA PRO A 84 -0.52 -17.98 -11.80
C PRO A 84 -0.08 -17.18 -10.55
N VAL A 85 -0.36 -15.87 -10.54
CA VAL A 85 0.19 -14.97 -9.54
C VAL A 85 -0.86 -14.54 -8.52
N ILE A 86 -0.53 -14.63 -7.26
CA ILE A 86 -1.19 -13.91 -6.16
C ILE A 86 -0.34 -12.70 -5.84
N ALA A 87 -0.90 -11.50 -6.06
CA ALA A 87 -0.34 -10.28 -5.51
C ALA A 87 -0.73 -10.19 -4.04
N TRP A 88 0.26 -10.26 -3.15
CA TRP A 88 0.05 -10.09 -1.72
C TRP A 88 0.15 -8.62 -1.35
N ALA A 89 -0.96 -8.03 -0.94
CA ALA A 89 -1.04 -6.73 -0.33
C ALA A 89 -1.00 -6.92 1.19
N HIS A 90 0.16 -6.66 1.79
CA HIS A 90 0.40 -6.93 3.21
C HIS A 90 -0.30 -5.91 4.12
N GLY A 91 -0.61 -6.32 5.34
CA GLY A 91 -1.11 -5.44 6.40
C GLY A 91 -0.03 -4.50 6.93
N THR A 92 -0.40 -3.61 7.83
CA THR A 92 0.50 -2.61 8.41
C THR A 92 1.72 -3.24 9.06
N VAL A 93 2.90 -2.79 8.65
CA VAL A 93 4.20 -3.18 9.22
C VAL A 93 4.90 -2.00 9.90
N GLY A 94 4.49 -0.78 9.58
CA GLY A 94 5.11 0.51 9.89
C GLY A 94 5.23 1.33 8.62
N ILE A 95 5.88 2.50 8.70
CA ILE A 95 6.14 3.38 7.55
C ILE A 95 7.62 3.70 7.34
N GLY A 96 8.50 3.17 8.19
CA GLY A 96 9.96 3.30 8.04
C GLY A 96 10.53 2.26 7.08
N ASP A 97 11.67 2.56 6.47
CA ASP A 97 12.33 1.70 5.47
C ASP A 97 12.68 0.32 6.01
N ASP A 98 13.12 0.24 7.27
CA ASP A 98 13.49 -1.02 7.91
C ASP A 98 12.27 -1.91 8.21
N CYS A 99 11.05 -1.38 8.07
CA CYS A 99 9.80 -2.12 8.28
C CYS A 99 9.28 -2.81 7.01
N ALA A 100 9.88 -2.52 5.85
CA ALA A 100 9.43 -3.08 4.57
C ALA A 100 9.33 -4.60 4.61
N TYR A 101 8.23 -5.15 4.08
CA TYR A 101 7.96 -6.58 4.10
C TYR A 101 9.06 -7.40 3.41
N SER A 102 9.65 -6.88 2.32
CA SER A 102 10.79 -7.51 1.63
C SER A 102 12.12 -7.39 2.36
N VAL A 103 12.18 -6.65 3.48
CA VAL A 103 13.36 -6.45 4.31
C VAL A 103 13.22 -7.19 5.65
N ALA A 104 12.20 -6.83 6.43
CA ALA A 104 11.97 -7.37 7.77
C ALA A 104 11.09 -8.63 7.80
N GLY A 105 10.38 -8.92 6.72
CA GLY A 105 9.32 -9.92 6.72
C GLY A 105 8.01 -9.38 7.34
N PRO A 106 7.03 -10.24 7.57
CA PRO A 106 5.75 -9.86 8.14
C PRO A 106 5.84 -9.51 9.63
N SER A 107 5.04 -8.55 10.09
CA SER A 107 4.88 -8.29 11.53
C SER A 107 4.19 -9.44 12.27
N ALA A 108 3.25 -10.13 11.62
CA ALA A 108 2.59 -11.33 12.14
C ALA A 108 3.15 -12.61 11.49
N VAL A 109 4.39 -12.97 11.85
CA VAL A 109 5.20 -13.98 11.16
C VAL A 109 4.48 -15.31 10.98
N GLU A 110 3.99 -15.93 12.06
CA GLU A 110 3.35 -17.26 12.00
C GLU A 110 2.07 -17.23 11.16
N ARG A 111 1.25 -16.17 11.32
CA ARG A 111 0.01 -15.98 10.58
C ARG A 111 0.26 -15.89 9.09
N ASP A 112 1.12 -14.97 8.67
CA ASP A 112 1.32 -14.65 7.27
C ASP A 112 2.09 -15.76 6.55
N TRP A 113 3.06 -16.39 7.21
CA TRP A 113 3.76 -17.52 6.60
C TRP A 113 2.86 -18.74 6.43
N ALA A 114 1.96 -19.03 7.36
CA ALA A 114 0.95 -20.09 7.19
C ALA A 114 -0.01 -19.76 6.05
N TYR A 115 -0.47 -18.50 5.97
CA TYR A 115 -1.39 -18.04 4.93
C TYR A 115 -0.75 -18.09 3.54
N LEU A 116 0.42 -17.46 3.36
CA LEU A 116 1.12 -17.41 2.08
C LEU A 116 1.68 -18.80 1.68
N GLY A 117 2.14 -19.59 2.64
CA GLY A 117 2.55 -20.99 2.41
C GLY A 117 1.40 -21.84 1.85
N THR A 118 0.17 -21.57 2.28
CA THR A 118 -1.01 -22.23 1.72
C THR A 118 -1.23 -21.87 0.25
N TRP A 119 -1.19 -20.58 -0.10
CA TRP A 119 -1.28 -20.13 -1.50
C TRP A 119 -0.16 -20.72 -2.36
N LEU A 120 1.07 -20.69 -1.85
CA LEU A 120 2.23 -21.27 -2.54
C LEU A 120 2.06 -22.76 -2.79
N SER A 121 1.52 -23.53 -1.82
CA SER A 121 1.27 -24.97 -1.94
C SER A 121 0.21 -25.32 -2.97
N GLN A 122 -0.68 -24.39 -3.28
CA GLN A 122 -1.67 -24.52 -4.36
C GLN A 122 -1.09 -24.19 -5.75
N GLY A 123 0.21 -23.89 -5.84
CA GLY A 123 0.88 -23.62 -7.12
C GLY A 123 0.75 -22.18 -7.59
N TYR A 124 0.45 -21.22 -6.70
CA TYR A 124 0.51 -19.81 -7.02
C TYR A 124 1.89 -19.24 -6.68
N ALA A 125 2.50 -18.51 -7.61
CA ALA A 125 3.61 -17.64 -7.26
C ALA A 125 3.06 -16.39 -6.53
N ILE A 126 3.87 -15.82 -5.62
CA ILE A 126 3.44 -14.69 -4.81
C ILE A 126 4.32 -13.48 -5.14
N VAL A 127 3.70 -12.34 -5.39
CA VAL A 127 4.34 -11.03 -5.54
C VAL A 127 3.84 -10.14 -4.41
N ALA A 128 4.68 -9.90 -3.40
CA ALA A 128 4.36 -9.10 -2.22
C ALA A 128 4.96 -7.70 -2.36
N ALA A 129 4.13 -6.72 -2.74
CA ALA A 129 4.56 -5.33 -2.89
C ALA A 129 4.79 -4.66 -1.53
N ASP A 130 5.87 -3.88 -1.38
CA ASP A 130 6.15 -3.12 -0.15
C ASP A 130 5.45 -1.75 -0.12
N TYR A 131 4.84 -1.32 -1.17
CA TYR A 131 4.35 0.03 -1.42
C TYR A 131 5.48 1.10 -1.50
N ALA A 132 5.20 2.20 -2.17
CA ALA A 132 6.14 3.30 -2.33
C ALA A 132 6.54 3.91 -0.97
N GLY A 133 7.83 4.18 -0.77
CA GLY A 133 8.35 4.74 0.48
C GLY A 133 8.50 3.74 1.63
N LEU A 134 8.36 2.44 1.38
CA LEU A 134 8.75 1.37 2.29
C LEU A 134 9.98 0.64 1.72
N GLY A 135 11.12 0.76 2.41
CA GLY A 135 12.38 0.17 1.98
C GLY A 135 12.94 0.75 0.67
N THR A 136 12.47 1.91 0.29
CA THR A 136 12.84 2.68 -0.91
C THR A 136 12.75 4.18 -0.61
N PRO A 137 13.47 5.04 -1.38
CA PRO A 137 13.45 6.48 -1.11
C PRO A 137 12.07 7.11 -1.11
N GLY A 138 11.83 8.01 -0.18
CA GLY A 138 10.57 8.73 0.00
C GLY A 138 9.89 8.36 1.32
N GLU A 139 8.72 8.94 1.58
CA GLU A 139 7.90 8.57 2.74
C GLU A 139 6.66 7.82 2.25
N HIS A 140 6.29 6.75 2.95
CA HIS A 140 5.11 5.96 2.60
C HIS A 140 3.82 6.76 2.84
N PRO A 141 3.01 7.02 1.79
CA PRO A 141 1.72 7.68 1.93
C PRO A 141 0.66 6.67 2.45
N TYR A 142 0.82 6.24 3.70
CA TYR A 142 0.06 5.17 4.35
C TYR A 142 -1.44 5.30 4.14
N LEU A 143 -2.09 4.25 3.65
CA LEU A 143 -3.50 4.17 3.26
C LEU A 143 -3.90 5.10 2.08
N ASN A 144 -2.96 5.63 1.31
CA ASN A 144 -3.33 6.24 0.03
C ASN A 144 -3.70 5.13 -0.96
N GLY A 145 -4.98 4.82 -1.05
CA GLY A 145 -5.44 3.63 -1.75
C GLY A 145 -5.10 3.59 -3.24
N VAL A 146 -5.10 4.75 -3.92
CA VAL A 146 -4.73 4.82 -5.34
C VAL A 146 -3.23 4.54 -5.53
N VAL A 147 -2.38 5.10 -4.67
CA VAL A 147 -0.93 4.83 -4.70
C VAL A 147 -0.65 3.35 -4.43
N GLU A 148 -1.28 2.78 -3.39
CA GLU A 148 -1.13 1.35 -3.06
C GLU A 148 -1.57 0.45 -4.23
N ALA A 149 -2.68 0.80 -4.91
CA ALA A 149 -3.14 0.07 -6.10
C ALA A 149 -2.13 0.15 -7.25
N HIS A 150 -1.57 1.33 -7.54
CA HIS A 150 -0.48 1.46 -8.52
C HIS A 150 0.69 0.56 -8.17
N ASN A 151 1.16 0.62 -6.93
CA ASN A 151 2.33 -0.15 -6.51
C ASN A 151 2.11 -1.67 -6.62
N VAL A 152 0.91 -2.16 -6.28
CA VAL A 152 0.56 -3.58 -6.43
C VAL A 152 0.52 -4.00 -7.90
N VAL A 153 -0.14 -3.23 -8.76
CA VAL A 153 -0.23 -3.54 -10.20
C VAL A 153 1.14 -3.48 -10.87
N ASP A 154 1.93 -2.44 -10.56
CA ASP A 154 3.27 -2.26 -11.10
C ASP A 154 4.23 -3.36 -10.64
N ALA A 155 4.11 -3.86 -9.39
CA ALA A 155 4.87 -5.01 -8.92
C ALA A 155 4.57 -6.27 -9.73
N VAL A 156 3.30 -6.55 -9.99
CA VAL A 156 2.89 -7.70 -10.82
C VAL A 156 3.39 -7.53 -12.25
N LYS A 157 3.26 -6.34 -12.83
CA LYS A 157 3.77 -6.03 -14.18
C LYS A 157 5.27 -6.23 -14.25
N ALA A 158 6.02 -5.69 -13.30
CA ALA A 158 7.47 -5.83 -13.19
C ALA A 158 7.88 -7.30 -13.05
N ALA A 159 7.31 -8.02 -12.08
CA ALA A 159 7.64 -9.41 -11.84
C ALA A 159 7.34 -10.30 -13.06
N THR A 160 6.14 -10.16 -13.66
CA THR A 160 5.75 -10.97 -14.83
C THR A 160 6.47 -10.57 -16.11
N GLY A 161 7.00 -9.36 -16.19
CA GLY A 161 7.88 -8.91 -17.28
C GLY A 161 9.31 -9.44 -17.15
N HIS A 162 9.78 -9.58 -15.90
CA HIS A 162 11.15 -10.03 -15.60
C HIS A 162 11.30 -11.56 -15.55
N TYR A 163 10.32 -12.26 -14.94
CA TYR A 163 10.37 -13.70 -14.75
C TYR A 163 9.44 -14.41 -15.76
N SER A 164 9.97 -15.02 -16.79
CA SER A 164 9.20 -15.74 -17.81
C SER A 164 8.44 -16.98 -17.30
N SER A 165 8.77 -17.44 -16.08
CA SER A 165 8.04 -18.52 -15.38
C SER A 165 6.74 -18.06 -14.75
N LEU A 166 6.45 -16.76 -14.68
CA LEU A 166 5.20 -16.20 -14.16
C LEU A 166 4.16 -16.01 -15.27
N SER A 167 2.92 -16.34 -14.96
CA SER A 167 1.78 -16.08 -15.84
C SER A 167 1.35 -14.60 -15.74
N LYS A 168 0.71 -14.10 -16.79
CA LYS A 168 0.01 -12.81 -16.77
C LYS A 168 -1.32 -12.84 -16.00
N LYS A 169 -1.84 -14.06 -15.71
CA LYS A 169 -3.05 -14.25 -14.90
C LYS A 169 -2.73 -14.00 -13.43
N TRP A 170 -3.49 -13.12 -12.80
CA TRP A 170 -3.24 -12.76 -11.40
C TRP A 170 -4.51 -12.35 -10.65
N ALA A 171 -4.47 -12.48 -9.35
CA ALA A 171 -5.46 -11.94 -8.41
C ALA A 171 -4.74 -11.25 -7.27
N VAL A 172 -5.40 -10.28 -6.63
CA VAL A 172 -4.87 -9.63 -5.43
C VAL A 172 -5.51 -10.23 -4.18
N VAL A 173 -4.70 -10.43 -3.16
CA VAL A 173 -5.12 -10.89 -1.84
C VAL A 173 -4.50 -9.98 -0.80
N GLY A 174 -5.29 -9.46 0.12
CA GLY A 174 -4.80 -8.52 1.12
C GLY A 174 -5.46 -8.64 2.48
N GLN A 175 -4.78 -8.11 3.50
CA GLN A 175 -5.22 -8.11 4.89
C GLN A 175 -5.05 -6.73 5.50
N SER A 176 -6.06 -6.22 6.25
CA SER A 176 -5.98 -4.94 6.96
C SER A 176 -5.69 -3.77 5.99
N GLN A 177 -4.61 -2.98 6.19
CA GLN A 177 -4.12 -2.03 5.18
C GLN A 177 -4.14 -2.66 3.79
N GLY A 178 -3.57 -3.86 3.66
CA GLY A 178 -3.51 -4.57 2.40
C GLY A 178 -4.88 -5.01 1.86
N ALA A 179 -5.89 -5.19 2.71
CA ALA A 179 -7.26 -5.41 2.23
C ALA A 179 -7.81 -4.13 1.59
N GLY A 180 -7.54 -2.96 2.18
CA GLY A 180 -7.82 -1.66 1.55
C GLY A 180 -7.12 -1.54 0.19
N ALA A 181 -5.81 -1.81 0.16
CA ALA A 181 -5.02 -1.82 -1.08
C ALA A 181 -5.58 -2.81 -2.12
N ALA A 182 -6.03 -4.01 -1.69
CA ALA A 182 -6.64 -5.00 -2.58
C ALA A 182 -7.97 -4.51 -3.17
N ILE A 183 -8.79 -3.78 -2.39
CA ILE A 183 -10.05 -3.20 -2.86
C ILE A 183 -9.80 -2.06 -3.85
N PHE A 184 -8.85 -1.16 -3.57
CA PHE A 184 -8.41 -0.16 -4.54
C PHE A 184 -7.82 -0.79 -5.80
N THR A 185 -6.98 -1.82 -5.63
CA THR A 185 -6.47 -2.60 -6.77
C THR A 185 -7.61 -3.21 -7.57
N ALA A 186 -8.63 -3.81 -6.93
CA ALA A 186 -9.79 -4.36 -7.62
C ALA A 186 -10.53 -3.32 -8.48
N ARG A 187 -10.54 -2.06 -8.05
CA ARG A 187 -11.16 -0.96 -8.80
C ARG A 187 -10.33 -0.54 -10.02
N TYR A 188 -9.02 -0.56 -9.91
CA TYR A 188 -8.13 0.05 -10.90
C TYR A 188 -7.25 -0.94 -11.67
N ALA A 189 -7.21 -2.23 -11.29
CA ALA A 189 -6.27 -3.21 -11.85
C ALA A 189 -6.34 -3.36 -13.37
N THR A 190 -7.55 -3.34 -13.94
CA THR A 190 -7.74 -3.46 -15.40
C THR A 190 -7.25 -2.21 -16.12
N GLU A 191 -7.46 -1.03 -15.52
CA GLU A 191 -7.01 0.25 -16.07
C GLU A 191 -5.47 0.37 -16.01
N PHE A 192 -4.87 0.17 -14.82
CA PHE A 192 -3.43 0.33 -14.59
C PHE A 192 -2.60 -0.78 -15.23
N GLY A 193 -3.12 -2.03 -15.24
CA GLY A 193 -2.45 -3.18 -15.84
C GLY A 193 -2.51 -3.18 -17.36
N GLY A 194 -3.53 -2.55 -17.92
CA GLY A 194 -3.76 -2.51 -19.37
C GLY A 194 -3.89 -3.92 -19.97
N PRO A 195 -3.66 -4.07 -21.28
CA PRO A 195 -3.80 -5.35 -21.98
C PRO A 195 -2.66 -6.36 -21.68
N GLU A 196 -1.64 -5.93 -20.94
CA GLU A 196 -0.47 -6.77 -20.65
C GLU A 196 -0.70 -7.74 -19.49
N LEU A 197 -1.67 -7.45 -18.62
CA LEU A 197 -2.02 -8.27 -17.45
C LEU A 197 -3.45 -8.80 -17.55
N ASP A 198 -3.66 -9.98 -17.02
CA ASP A 198 -4.96 -10.68 -16.97
C ASP A 198 -5.44 -10.74 -15.52
N TYR A 199 -5.98 -9.60 -15.03
CA TYR A 199 -6.52 -9.48 -13.69
C TYR A 199 -7.81 -10.30 -13.52
N ARG A 200 -7.95 -11.01 -12.40
CA ARG A 200 -9.03 -11.97 -12.18
C ARG A 200 -9.96 -11.65 -11.02
N GLY A 201 -9.50 -10.96 -9.99
CA GLY A 201 -10.33 -10.60 -8.85
C GLY A 201 -9.54 -10.36 -7.58
N ALA A 202 -10.24 -10.06 -6.49
CA ALA A 202 -9.66 -9.67 -5.20
C ALA A 202 -10.21 -10.47 -4.02
N VAL A 203 -9.35 -10.64 -3.01
CA VAL A 203 -9.70 -11.09 -1.66
C VAL A 203 -9.22 -10.04 -0.67
N GLY A 204 -10.12 -9.50 0.16
CA GLY A 204 -9.80 -8.62 1.27
C GLY A 204 -10.28 -9.21 2.60
N THR A 205 -9.40 -9.28 3.60
CA THR A 205 -9.75 -9.71 4.97
C THR A 205 -9.48 -8.61 5.97
N GLY A 206 -10.47 -8.29 6.82
CA GLY A 206 -10.38 -7.17 7.76
C GLY A 206 -10.22 -5.83 7.02
N THR A 207 -11.12 -5.53 6.10
CA THR A 207 -11.04 -4.37 5.19
C THR A 207 -11.37 -3.07 5.93
N PRO A 208 -10.45 -2.06 5.95
CA PRO A 208 -10.62 -0.81 6.70
C PRO A 208 -11.57 0.15 5.98
N ALA A 209 -12.88 -0.07 6.08
CA ALA A 209 -13.90 0.76 5.47
C ALA A 209 -14.26 1.97 6.36
N TYR A 210 -14.61 3.10 5.73
CA TYR A 210 -15.09 4.33 6.37
C TYR A 210 -14.17 4.89 7.45
N ILE A 211 -12.85 4.73 7.28
CA ILE A 211 -11.84 5.29 8.19
C ILE A 211 -11.93 6.82 8.20
N GLU A 212 -12.34 7.45 7.11
CA GLU A 212 -12.61 8.88 7.00
C GLU A 212 -13.60 9.36 8.06
N ASP A 213 -14.67 8.60 8.32
CA ASP A 213 -15.69 8.94 9.34
C ASP A 213 -15.11 8.83 10.76
N ILE A 214 -14.19 7.88 10.99
CA ILE A 214 -13.56 7.62 12.29
C ILE A 214 -12.52 8.71 12.64
N LEU A 215 -11.83 9.25 11.64
CA LEU A 215 -10.80 10.28 11.85
C LEU A 215 -11.38 11.68 12.08
N LEU A 216 -12.57 11.96 11.54
CA LEU A 216 -13.19 13.30 11.64
C LEU A 216 -13.30 13.85 13.06
N PRO A 217 -13.73 13.07 14.09
CA PRO A 217 -13.91 13.57 15.44
C PRO A 217 -12.59 13.71 16.22
N LEU A 218 -11.43 13.33 15.65
CA LEU A 218 -10.17 13.38 16.39
C LEU A 218 -9.77 14.80 16.75
N GLY A 219 -9.35 14.97 18.01
CA GLY A 219 -8.96 16.25 18.57
C GLY A 219 -8.85 16.18 20.10
N PRO A 220 -8.51 17.31 20.78
CA PRO A 220 -8.24 17.35 22.23
C PRO A 220 -9.48 17.04 23.10
N HIS A 221 -10.67 17.10 22.52
CA HIS A 221 -11.95 16.86 23.23
C HIS A 221 -12.55 15.49 22.94
N VAL A 222 -11.83 14.63 22.23
CA VAL A 222 -12.28 13.25 22.08
C VAL A 222 -12.34 12.62 23.47
N PRO A 223 -13.48 12.03 23.90
CA PRO A 223 -13.54 11.34 25.16
C PRO A 223 -12.34 10.40 25.28
N PRO A 224 -11.82 10.14 26.50
CA PRO A 224 -10.67 9.26 26.67
C PRO A 224 -11.05 7.82 26.29
N VAL A 225 -11.31 7.62 25.02
CA VAL A 225 -11.45 6.30 24.42
C VAL A 225 -10.04 5.71 24.44
N LYS A 226 -9.86 4.69 25.24
CA LYS A 226 -8.62 3.94 25.25
C LYS A 226 -8.57 3.11 23.96
N LEU A 227 -8.06 3.70 22.92
CA LEU A 227 -7.69 2.95 21.72
C LEU A 227 -6.59 1.95 22.08
N SER A 228 -6.51 0.84 21.36
CA SER A 228 -5.36 -0.03 21.47
C SER A 228 -4.08 0.76 21.09
N PRO A 229 -2.91 0.42 21.64
CA PRO A 229 -1.66 1.05 21.22
C PRO A 229 -1.43 0.97 19.71
N HIS A 230 -1.78 -0.15 19.08
CA HIS A 230 -1.70 -0.32 17.62
C HIS A 230 -2.66 0.62 16.88
N THR A 231 -3.89 0.81 17.36
CA THR A 231 -4.84 1.78 16.74
C THR A 231 -4.31 3.20 16.84
N THR A 232 -3.62 3.55 17.95
CA THR A 232 -2.94 4.85 18.08
C THR A 232 -1.79 4.97 17.09
N ALA A 233 -1.02 3.90 16.86
CA ALA A 233 0.04 3.87 15.83
C ALA A 233 -0.55 4.07 14.42
N TYR A 234 -1.69 3.44 14.09
CA TYR A 234 -2.35 3.65 12.79
C TYR A 234 -2.76 5.11 12.58
N VAL A 235 -3.28 5.79 13.62
CA VAL A 235 -3.57 7.24 13.53
C VAL A 235 -2.31 8.03 13.21
N LEU A 236 -1.19 7.77 13.88
CA LEU A 236 0.08 8.45 13.61
C LEU A 236 0.60 8.18 12.19
N TYR A 237 0.45 6.96 11.68
CA TYR A 237 0.84 6.61 10.29
C TYR A 237 -0.05 7.33 9.27
N ILE A 238 -1.36 7.42 9.51
CA ILE A 238 -2.28 8.19 8.64
C ILE A 238 -1.90 9.67 8.64
N LEU A 239 -1.64 10.26 9.81
CA LEU A 239 -1.23 11.66 9.91
C LEU A 239 0.09 11.93 9.18
N ASN A 240 1.07 11.00 9.22
CA ASN A 240 2.29 11.09 8.42
C ASN A 240 1.99 11.01 6.91
N GLY A 241 1.12 10.08 6.50
CA GLY A 241 0.70 9.96 5.09
C GLY A 241 0.02 11.22 4.57
N LEU A 242 -0.87 11.83 5.37
CA LEU A 242 -1.51 13.11 5.05
C LEU A 242 -0.49 14.25 4.98
N ARG A 243 0.43 14.33 5.94
CA ARG A 243 1.50 15.34 5.97
C ARG A 243 2.36 15.28 4.71
N THR A 244 2.69 14.07 4.24
CA THR A 244 3.52 13.86 3.06
C THR A 244 2.75 14.15 1.77
N THR A 245 1.50 13.73 1.68
CA THR A 245 0.68 13.89 0.47
C THR A 245 0.14 15.31 0.31
N PHE A 246 -0.20 15.98 1.42
CA PHE A 246 -0.83 17.30 1.47
C PHE A 246 -0.08 18.23 2.43
N PRO A 247 1.15 18.64 2.11
CA PRO A 247 1.97 19.47 3.00
C PRO A 247 1.31 20.80 3.34
N GLU A 248 0.40 21.30 2.49
CA GLU A 248 -0.36 22.53 2.72
C GLU A 248 -1.35 22.44 3.88
N LEU A 249 -1.71 21.23 4.35
CA LEU A 249 -2.59 21.05 5.52
C LEU A 249 -1.92 21.43 6.84
N ASP A 250 -0.59 21.50 6.87
CA ASP A 250 0.19 21.77 8.08
C ASP A 250 -0.26 20.93 9.28
N ILE A 251 -0.33 19.61 9.07
CA ILE A 251 -0.84 18.63 10.05
C ILE A 251 -0.18 18.81 11.43
N GLU A 252 1.12 19.15 11.45
CA GLU A 252 1.86 19.33 12.70
C GLU A 252 1.31 20.48 13.54
N SER A 253 0.66 21.49 12.94
CA SER A 253 0.03 22.60 13.66
C SER A 253 -1.21 22.17 14.46
N TYR A 254 -1.76 21.01 14.19
CA TYR A 254 -2.90 20.42 14.91
C TYR A 254 -2.46 19.59 16.12
N LEU A 255 -1.17 19.35 16.28
CA LEU A 255 -0.61 18.47 17.30
C LEU A 255 -0.04 19.26 18.49
N THR A 256 -0.04 18.63 19.66
CA THR A 256 0.75 19.06 20.81
C THR A 256 2.23 18.79 20.58
N ASP A 257 3.11 19.29 21.47
CA ASP A 257 4.54 18.92 21.41
C ASP A 257 4.75 17.41 21.54
N ALA A 258 4.00 16.76 22.43
CA ALA A 258 4.00 15.30 22.54
C ALA A 258 3.49 14.62 21.26
N GLY A 259 2.42 15.14 20.65
CA GLY A 259 1.89 14.64 19.38
C GLY A 259 2.90 14.72 18.24
N ARG A 260 3.63 15.82 18.11
CA ARG A 260 4.72 15.98 17.13
C ARG A 260 5.88 15.03 17.40
N ALA A 261 6.25 14.81 18.66
CA ALA A 261 7.28 13.84 19.01
C ALA A 261 6.88 12.42 18.60
N TRP A 262 5.65 11.99 18.91
CA TRP A 262 5.15 10.69 18.49
C TRP A 262 4.98 10.56 16.97
N LEU A 263 4.54 11.62 16.29
CA LEU A 263 4.48 11.64 14.83
C LEU A 263 5.87 11.42 14.21
N SER A 264 6.91 12.04 14.79
CA SER A 264 8.30 11.85 14.36
C SER A 264 8.79 10.43 14.62
N THR A 265 8.52 9.86 15.81
CA THR A 265 8.89 8.49 16.15
C THR A 265 8.23 7.48 15.18
N ALA A 266 6.96 7.67 14.86
CA ALA A 266 6.22 6.82 13.95
C ALA A 266 6.78 6.78 12.51
N ARG A 267 7.63 7.72 12.12
CA ARG A 267 8.25 7.74 10.77
C ARG A 267 9.28 6.63 10.59
N THR A 268 9.87 6.14 11.66
CA THR A 268 10.96 5.15 11.60
C THR A 268 10.62 3.86 12.33
N GLU A 269 9.79 3.93 13.38
CA GLU A 269 9.45 2.77 14.18
C GLU A 269 8.42 1.87 13.47
N CYS A 270 8.70 0.56 13.48
CA CYS A 270 7.77 -0.43 12.98
C CYS A 270 6.57 -0.63 13.92
N LEU A 271 5.52 -1.23 13.41
CA LEU A 271 4.22 -1.31 14.11
C LEU A 271 4.32 -1.88 15.53
N LEU A 272 5.02 -3.02 15.71
CA LEU A 272 5.05 -3.68 17.02
C LEU A 272 5.87 -2.87 18.04
N PRO A 273 7.12 -2.43 17.77
CA PRO A 273 7.86 -1.56 18.69
C PRO A 273 7.12 -0.27 19.01
N LEU A 274 6.54 0.41 18.00
CA LEU A 274 5.78 1.64 18.24
C LEU A 274 4.55 1.38 19.13
N GLY A 275 3.82 0.29 18.89
CA GLY A 275 2.70 -0.11 19.73
C GLY A 275 3.12 -0.36 21.18
N ASP A 276 4.23 -1.07 21.40
CA ASP A 276 4.78 -1.34 22.73
C ASP A 276 5.15 -0.05 23.47
N GLU A 277 5.82 0.88 22.78
CA GLU A 277 6.20 2.18 23.35
C GLU A 277 4.98 3.05 23.69
N LEU A 278 3.99 3.14 22.79
CA LEU A 278 2.74 3.85 23.04
C LEU A 278 1.99 3.26 24.24
N GLY A 279 1.97 1.93 24.35
CA GLY A 279 1.36 1.23 25.47
C GLY A 279 2.09 1.47 26.79
N ALA A 280 3.42 1.37 26.82
CA ALA A 280 4.25 1.63 27.98
C ALA A 280 4.10 3.06 28.52
N ASN A 281 4.00 4.03 27.60
CA ASN A 281 3.79 5.45 27.93
C ASN A 281 2.31 5.81 28.16
N ARG A 282 1.38 4.86 28.01
CA ARG A 282 -0.07 5.04 28.21
C ARG A 282 -0.63 6.21 27.39
N VAL A 283 -0.17 6.33 26.15
CA VAL A 283 -0.55 7.43 25.26
C VAL A 283 -2.06 7.38 24.98
N ILE A 284 -2.74 8.50 25.16
CA ILE A 284 -4.15 8.70 24.83
C ILE A 284 -4.20 9.51 23.53
N VAL A 285 -4.92 9.01 22.54
CA VAL A 285 -4.96 9.62 21.20
C VAL A 285 -5.38 11.09 21.23
N GLY A 286 -6.33 11.47 22.12
CA GLY A 286 -6.77 12.87 22.28
C GLY A 286 -5.66 13.83 22.74
N ASP A 287 -4.70 13.33 23.54
CA ASP A 287 -3.59 14.13 24.06
C ASP A 287 -2.55 14.47 22.98
N LEU A 288 -2.60 13.80 21.85
CA LEU A 288 -1.75 14.10 20.69
C LEU A 288 -2.15 15.40 20.00
N PHE A 289 -3.39 15.87 20.18
CA PHE A 289 -3.97 16.99 19.44
C PHE A 289 -4.06 18.26 20.28
N SER A 290 -3.70 19.39 19.68
CA SER A 290 -3.92 20.76 20.22
C SER A 290 -5.20 21.39 19.67
N LYS A 291 -5.68 20.92 18.52
CA LYS A 291 -6.88 21.40 17.82
C LYS A 291 -7.65 20.19 17.23
N PRO A 292 -8.98 20.30 17.08
CA PRO A 292 -9.75 19.29 16.34
C PRO A 292 -9.33 19.21 14.87
N LEU A 293 -9.16 18.01 14.34
CA LEU A 293 -8.89 17.80 12.90
C LEU A 293 -10.03 18.34 12.02
N ALA A 294 -11.27 18.33 12.53
CA ALA A 294 -12.44 18.88 11.84
C ALA A 294 -12.32 20.39 11.50
N GLN A 295 -11.31 21.10 12.04
CA GLN A 295 -11.00 22.47 11.62
C GLN A 295 -10.26 22.55 10.27
N ILE A 296 -9.76 21.43 9.75
CA ILE A 296 -9.20 21.37 8.39
C ILE A 296 -10.37 21.53 7.39
N PRO A 297 -10.31 22.52 6.49
CA PRO A 297 -11.36 22.70 5.49
C PRO A 297 -11.52 21.47 4.59
N ASP A 298 -12.77 21.06 4.35
CA ASP A 298 -13.11 19.87 3.52
C ASP A 298 -12.37 18.58 3.93
N LEU A 299 -12.07 18.41 5.23
CA LEU A 299 -11.31 17.24 5.70
C LEU A 299 -11.98 15.92 5.27
N HIS A 300 -13.32 15.81 5.39
CA HIS A 300 -14.02 14.59 4.99
C HIS A 300 -13.83 14.29 3.50
N GLY A 301 -14.04 15.28 2.62
CA GLY A 301 -13.84 15.09 1.18
C GLY A 301 -12.39 14.75 0.83
N LEU A 302 -11.42 15.33 1.55
CA LEU A 302 -10.00 15.02 1.39
C LEU A 302 -9.70 13.57 1.81
N LEU A 303 -10.15 13.17 2.99
CA LEU A 303 -9.96 11.80 3.51
C LEU A 303 -10.64 10.76 2.59
N SER A 304 -11.86 11.05 2.12
CA SER A 304 -12.57 10.16 1.19
C SER A 304 -11.79 9.95 -0.11
N ARG A 305 -11.15 10.99 -0.64
CA ARG A 305 -10.28 10.86 -1.83
C ARG A 305 -8.98 10.11 -1.54
N TYR A 306 -8.46 10.21 -0.32
CA TYR A 306 -7.18 9.65 0.08
C TYR A 306 -7.28 8.16 0.43
N LEU A 307 -8.26 7.79 1.26
CA LEU A 307 -8.38 6.45 1.86
C LEU A 307 -9.80 5.86 1.79
N GLY A 308 -10.80 6.63 1.34
CA GLY A 308 -12.17 6.14 1.23
C GLY A 308 -12.31 5.07 0.14
N LEU A 309 -12.78 3.88 0.54
CA LEU A 309 -12.90 2.76 -0.39
C LEU A 309 -13.91 3.02 -1.50
N PRO A 310 -13.58 2.72 -2.78
CA PRO A 310 -14.53 2.86 -3.88
C PRO A 310 -15.78 1.98 -3.68
N GLU A 311 -16.98 2.56 -3.84
CA GLU A 311 -18.25 1.86 -3.66
C GLU A 311 -18.82 1.30 -4.98
N SER A 312 -18.11 1.49 -6.11
CA SER A 312 -18.55 1.05 -7.44
C SER A 312 -17.40 0.98 -8.43
N GLY A 313 -17.70 0.44 -9.63
CA GLY A 313 -16.77 0.41 -10.76
C GLY A 313 -15.83 -0.81 -10.75
N TYR A 314 -16.20 -1.87 -10.09
CA TYR A 314 -15.48 -3.14 -10.09
C TYR A 314 -15.91 -4.01 -11.26
N ASP A 315 -14.96 -4.47 -12.05
CA ASP A 315 -15.19 -5.32 -13.23
C ASP A 315 -14.90 -6.81 -12.98
N LYS A 316 -14.33 -7.15 -11.82
CA LYS A 316 -14.00 -8.52 -11.42
C LYS A 316 -14.56 -8.84 -10.03
N PRO A 317 -14.77 -10.14 -9.72
CA PRO A 317 -15.30 -10.56 -8.43
C PRO A 317 -14.42 -10.18 -7.23
N ILE A 318 -15.08 -9.81 -6.12
CA ILE A 318 -14.47 -9.45 -4.85
C ILE A 318 -14.96 -10.41 -3.77
N PHE A 319 -14.03 -10.91 -2.97
CA PHE A 319 -14.30 -11.63 -1.73
C PHE A 319 -13.93 -10.73 -0.54
N LEU A 320 -14.86 -10.56 0.39
CA LEU A 320 -14.64 -9.89 1.67
C LEU A 320 -14.76 -10.90 2.80
N GLY A 321 -13.71 -11.02 3.61
CA GLY A 321 -13.70 -11.81 4.84
C GLY A 321 -13.65 -10.89 6.07
N GLN A 322 -14.62 -11.02 7.00
CA GLN A 322 -14.69 -10.18 8.19
C GLN A 322 -14.79 -10.99 9.46
N GLY A 323 -13.93 -10.71 10.43
CA GLY A 323 -14.00 -11.24 11.79
C GLY A 323 -15.08 -10.55 12.60
N LEU A 324 -15.95 -11.34 13.25
CA LEU A 324 -17.03 -10.79 14.08
C LEU A 324 -16.52 -10.25 15.43
N ARG A 325 -15.28 -10.56 15.81
CA ARG A 325 -14.61 -10.06 17.02
C ARG A 325 -13.48 -9.10 16.69
N ASP A 326 -13.44 -8.60 15.44
CA ASP A 326 -12.45 -7.64 14.99
C ASP A 326 -12.63 -6.30 15.71
N THR A 327 -11.59 -5.84 16.40
CA THR A 327 -11.54 -4.56 17.12
C THR A 327 -10.57 -3.56 16.51
N ASP A 328 -9.76 -4.00 15.53
CA ASP A 328 -8.81 -3.14 14.82
C ASP A 328 -9.51 -2.47 13.62
N VAL A 329 -10.29 -3.24 12.90
CA VAL A 329 -11.20 -2.77 11.86
C VAL A 329 -12.63 -3.01 12.32
N ILE A 330 -13.39 -1.92 12.51
CA ILE A 330 -14.71 -1.98 13.12
C ILE A 330 -15.66 -2.81 12.24
N THR A 331 -16.06 -3.99 12.72
CA THR A 331 -16.89 -4.94 11.98
C THR A 331 -18.14 -4.32 11.33
N PRO A 332 -18.95 -3.47 12.02
CA PRO A 332 -20.11 -2.82 11.39
C PRO A 332 -19.79 -2.06 10.12
N GLU A 333 -18.63 -1.41 10.02
CA GLU A 333 -18.27 -0.62 8.85
C GLU A 333 -17.92 -1.49 7.64
N THR A 334 -17.23 -2.62 7.84
CA THR A 334 -17.02 -3.58 6.74
C THR A 334 -18.33 -4.22 6.27
N LEU A 335 -19.25 -4.53 7.20
CA LEU A 335 -20.57 -5.04 6.84
C LEU A 335 -21.38 -4.00 6.06
N ARG A 336 -21.35 -2.72 6.49
CA ARG A 336 -21.94 -1.59 5.78
C ARG A 336 -21.38 -1.47 4.37
N PHE A 337 -20.05 -1.52 4.23
CA PHE A 337 -19.38 -1.45 2.93
C PHE A 337 -19.82 -2.58 1.99
N ALA A 338 -19.85 -3.81 2.46
CA ALA A 338 -20.34 -4.94 1.68
C ALA A 338 -21.80 -4.76 1.22
N ALA A 339 -22.67 -4.26 2.12
CA ALA A 339 -24.06 -3.98 1.79
C ALA A 339 -24.20 -2.87 0.73
N VAL A 340 -23.37 -1.82 0.80
CA VAL A 340 -23.34 -0.74 -0.20
C VAL A 340 -22.86 -1.29 -1.55
N LEU A 341 -21.80 -2.11 -1.58
CA LEU A 341 -21.35 -2.75 -2.81
C LEU A 341 -22.45 -3.62 -3.46
N GLN A 342 -23.17 -4.40 -2.64
CA GLN A 342 -24.29 -5.22 -3.13
C GLN A 342 -25.43 -4.35 -3.68
N ALA A 343 -25.80 -3.28 -2.97
CA ALA A 343 -26.83 -2.33 -3.41
C ALA A 343 -26.45 -1.64 -4.73
N ASN A 344 -25.15 -1.40 -4.95
CA ASN A 344 -24.60 -0.84 -6.18
C ASN A 344 -24.37 -1.90 -7.27
N GLY A 345 -24.84 -3.14 -7.08
CA GLY A 345 -24.74 -4.22 -8.06
C GLY A 345 -23.30 -4.71 -8.32
N GLN A 346 -22.39 -4.48 -7.36
CA GLN A 346 -20.99 -4.89 -7.52
C GLN A 346 -20.83 -6.40 -7.26
N PRO A 347 -19.87 -7.08 -7.91
CA PRO A 347 -19.68 -8.53 -7.83
C PRO A 347 -18.97 -8.93 -6.52
N VAL A 348 -19.58 -8.69 -5.36
CA VAL A 348 -19.03 -8.93 -4.03
C VAL A 348 -19.64 -10.13 -3.34
N GLN A 349 -18.81 -10.94 -2.66
CA GLN A 349 -19.19 -11.99 -1.73
C GLN A 349 -18.64 -11.64 -0.35
N LEU A 350 -19.51 -11.62 0.68
CA LEU A 350 -19.11 -11.39 2.06
C LEU A 350 -19.18 -12.70 2.83
N HIS A 351 -18.11 -13.01 3.56
CA HIS A 351 -18.03 -14.10 4.51
C HIS A 351 -17.64 -13.56 5.89
N THR A 352 -18.24 -14.10 6.94
CA THR A 352 -17.94 -13.69 8.31
C THR A 352 -17.45 -14.88 9.14
N TYR A 353 -16.50 -14.59 10.04
CA TYR A 353 -15.83 -15.61 10.86
C TYR A 353 -15.92 -15.24 12.34
N PRO A 354 -16.06 -16.23 13.26
CA PRO A 354 -16.06 -15.98 14.70
C PRO A 354 -14.65 -15.69 15.24
N GLU A 355 -13.89 -14.85 14.52
CA GLU A 355 -12.48 -14.56 14.74
C GLU A 355 -12.26 -13.07 15.01
N ASP A 356 -11.08 -12.75 15.53
CA ASP A 356 -10.55 -11.37 15.61
C ASP A 356 -9.91 -10.94 14.29
N HIS A 357 -9.30 -9.76 14.28
CA HIS A 357 -8.63 -9.19 13.12
C HIS A 357 -7.57 -10.12 12.51
N SER A 358 -6.72 -10.69 13.36
CA SER A 358 -5.63 -11.56 12.93
C SER A 358 -6.10 -12.96 12.53
N GLY A 359 -7.00 -13.55 13.32
CA GLY A 359 -7.51 -14.90 13.10
C GLY A 359 -8.31 -15.04 11.80
N THR A 360 -8.99 -13.97 11.38
CA THR A 360 -9.79 -13.93 10.13
C THR A 360 -8.98 -14.32 8.91
N VAL A 361 -7.69 -14.00 8.86
CA VAL A 361 -6.81 -14.25 7.70
C VAL A 361 -6.82 -15.73 7.34
N ASN A 362 -6.38 -16.60 8.26
CA ASN A 362 -6.29 -18.02 8.03
C ASN A 362 -7.67 -18.71 8.06
N ALA A 363 -8.62 -18.19 8.85
CA ALA A 363 -9.99 -18.72 8.88
C ALA A 363 -10.73 -18.51 7.55
N SER A 364 -10.29 -17.56 6.71
CA SER A 364 -10.88 -17.33 5.39
C SER A 364 -10.46 -18.33 4.32
N LEU A 365 -9.36 -19.08 4.52
CA LEU A 365 -8.79 -19.98 3.50
C LEU A 365 -9.78 -21.00 2.94
N PRO A 366 -10.64 -21.66 3.76
CA PRO A 366 -11.60 -22.64 3.24
C PRO A 366 -12.58 -22.06 2.20
N ASP A 367 -12.85 -20.77 2.25
CA ASP A 367 -13.76 -20.07 1.33
C ASP A 367 -13.01 -19.30 0.25
N SER A 368 -11.90 -18.63 0.59
CA SER A 368 -11.13 -17.80 -0.35
C SER A 368 -10.33 -18.62 -1.35
N LEU A 369 -9.79 -19.81 -0.98
CA LEU A 369 -9.09 -20.68 -1.92
C LEU A 369 -10.00 -21.16 -3.08
N PRO A 370 -11.19 -21.75 -2.83
CA PRO A 370 -12.07 -22.15 -3.92
C PRO A 370 -12.64 -20.94 -4.68
N PHE A 371 -12.80 -19.76 -4.03
CA PHE A 371 -13.17 -18.54 -4.72
C PHE A 371 -12.10 -18.18 -5.76
N VAL A 372 -10.83 -18.07 -5.36
CA VAL A 372 -9.73 -17.72 -6.26
C VAL A 372 -9.52 -18.81 -7.33
N ALA A 373 -9.60 -20.08 -6.97
CA ALA A 373 -9.47 -21.17 -7.95
C ALA A 373 -10.48 -21.03 -9.12
N ARG A 374 -11.71 -20.62 -8.83
CA ARG A 374 -12.73 -20.35 -9.88
C ARG A 374 -12.37 -19.16 -10.78
N LEU A 375 -11.60 -18.19 -10.30
CA LEU A 375 -11.17 -17.03 -11.09
C LEU A 375 -10.11 -17.41 -12.14
N PHE A 376 -9.32 -18.44 -11.87
CA PHE A 376 -8.26 -18.89 -12.77
C PHE A 376 -8.73 -19.96 -13.76
N GLY A 377 -9.88 -20.57 -13.50
CA GLY A 377 -10.75 -21.38 -14.37
C GLY A 377 -10.20 -22.55 -15.04
#